data_eaa909a754be3f0ed4c02d3974c7cb7a
#
_entry.id   eaa909a754be3f0ed4c02d3974c7cb7a
#
_cell.length_a   1.000
_cell.length_b   1.000
_cell.length_c   1.000
_cell.angle_alpha   90.00
_cell.angle_beta   90.00
_cell.angle_gamma   90.00
#
_symmetry.space_group_name_H-M   'P 1'
#
loop_
_entity.id
_entity.type
_entity.pdbx_description
1 polymer ?
#
loop_
_entity_poly.entity_id
_entity_poly.type
_entity_poly.pdbx_seq_one_letter_code
_entity_poly.pdbx_strand_id
1 'polypeptide(L)'
;MTSTMIKKPVESYSVYTGISELKRIRTSTSIAFDTETLQIQPEKGKLRLIQLGCNLTKSIVVIDCFDLTHEDWDILKQFFHSIDRFWLAHNAVFDLGWLQEHDIYPKGHVKCSFLANRLLYNGITGVKHGLDAVSKKHLDIVVSKEQQKSNWGAEILSTEQLTYAAKDIEILLRLDNVLNSKIMKADLFNAYHLECKVLPAMAQMWRVGLPWNREELEQCRTDYEDDIKELGNEFLRELDNDLPSGEKLPRNEDGSFNLRAKDQGSKRLGTKKYAGFNIKSSKQLLEKLTLILPKPPMDSEGKPSVSKEALRLCAADSQTVQTLMTWKRREKRRQMAESIQDKLSEDGFVKASYMQLGADTGRMSSIKPNNQQIPRDSEFRQCVQAPKGWKIVDADFSQMELRLAAALANDRNMIKAFQSGEDLHEYTANQMGCERQIAKSANFGLLYGAGAEGLRKYAGSIGVILSYEDAVRIRDSWLNTYSGIREWQKNNLNIARDTENDEWAEVRIPQTNMRRFLKGKLNRVTVRCNTPIQGAGAAILKCALGNLWDKVKETGEDKVRIAAAVHDELILLVKEDLADEWAEILKTTMENAEAKWLGDVPALAEVSIGDRWSEVH
;
A
#
# COMPACT_ATOMS: atom_id res chain seq x y z
N MET A 1 -6.08 5.37 -43.71
CA MET A 1 -6.71 6.60 -43.17
C MET A 1 -5.87 7.81 -43.50
N THR A 2 -6.50 8.88 -43.92
CA THR A 2 -5.83 10.14 -44.28
C THR A 2 -5.33 10.83 -43.01
N SER A 3 -4.00 11.02 -42.92
CA SER A 3 -3.36 11.83 -41.89
C SER A 3 -3.99 13.24 -41.86
N THR A 4 -4.56 13.63 -40.72
CA THR A 4 -5.17 14.95 -40.60
C THR A 4 -4.41 15.77 -39.55
N MET A 5 -3.89 16.91 -39.96
CA MET A 5 -3.30 17.89 -39.02
C MET A 5 -4.42 18.63 -38.28
N ILE A 6 -4.41 18.61 -36.97
CA ILE A 6 -5.35 19.42 -36.17
C ILE A 6 -4.94 20.88 -36.29
N LYS A 7 -5.80 21.71 -36.88
CA LYS A 7 -5.52 23.12 -37.20
C LYS A 7 -5.34 24.08 -36.00
N LYS A 8 -5.57 23.63 -34.77
CA LYS A 8 -5.24 24.40 -33.57
C LYS A 8 -3.99 23.81 -32.93
N PRO A 9 -2.83 24.43 -33.06
CA PRO A 9 -1.61 23.98 -32.39
C PRO A 9 -1.79 24.07 -30.87
N VAL A 10 -1.30 23.08 -30.16
CA VAL A 10 -1.12 23.12 -28.71
C VAL A 10 0.16 23.94 -28.50
N GLU A 11 0.01 25.26 -28.35
CA GLU A 11 1.06 26.28 -28.22
C GLU A 11 2.28 26.10 -29.16
N SER A 12 3.22 25.18 -28.85
CA SER A 12 4.49 25.02 -29.59
C SER A 12 4.62 23.69 -30.33
N TYR A 13 3.57 22.83 -30.32
CA TYR A 13 3.63 21.49 -30.92
C TYR A 13 2.63 21.32 -32.05
N SER A 14 3.06 20.62 -33.10
CA SER A 14 2.18 20.18 -34.18
C SER A 14 1.53 18.85 -33.80
N VAL A 15 0.20 18.74 -33.91
CA VAL A 15 -0.56 17.54 -33.55
C VAL A 15 -0.99 16.81 -34.82
N TYR A 16 -0.68 15.54 -34.89
CA TYR A 16 -0.98 14.62 -35.97
C TYR A 16 -1.83 13.46 -35.50
N THR A 17 -2.67 12.90 -36.33
CA THR A 17 -3.48 11.74 -36.04
C THR A 17 -3.12 10.54 -36.91
N GLY A 18 -3.14 9.35 -36.31
CA GLY A 18 -2.93 8.08 -37.00
C GLY A 18 -1.52 7.51 -36.85
N ILE A 19 -1.43 6.19 -36.98
CA ILE A 19 -0.22 5.40 -36.73
C ILE A 19 0.92 5.72 -37.73
N SER A 20 0.59 6.07 -38.97
CA SER A 20 1.58 6.43 -39.99
C SER A 20 2.45 7.64 -39.59
N GLU A 21 2.00 8.46 -38.66
CA GLU A 21 2.71 9.64 -38.17
C GLU A 21 3.77 9.33 -37.10
N LEU A 22 3.86 8.09 -36.61
CA LEU A 22 4.95 7.63 -35.72
C LEU A 22 6.35 7.90 -36.31
N LYS A 23 6.47 7.95 -37.63
CA LYS A 23 7.71 8.31 -38.33
C LYS A 23 8.31 9.66 -37.87
N ARG A 24 7.48 10.59 -37.38
CA ARG A 24 7.89 11.92 -36.92
C ARG A 24 8.66 11.91 -35.60
N ILE A 25 8.39 10.90 -34.78
CA ILE A 25 8.96 10.74 -33.43
C ILE A 25 9.83 9.50 -33.30
N ARG A 26 9.96 8.69 -34.36
CA ARG A 26 10.60 7.37 -34.33
C ARG A 26 12.06 7.40 -33.84
N THR A 27 12.82 8.42 -34.12
CA THR A 27 14.24 8.55 -33.78
C THR A 27 14.46 9.23 -32.41
N SER A 28 13.41 9.71 -31.76
CA SER A 28 13.54 10.38 -30.47
C SER A 28 13.88 9.38 -29.36
N THR A 29 14.84 9.75 -28.51
CA THR A 29 15.23 8.98 -27.33
C THR A 29 14.44 9.34 -26.06
N SER A 30 13.60 10.39 -26.12
CA SER A 30 12.70 10.79 -25.02
C SER A 30 11.32 11.07 -25.58
N ILE A 31 10.34 10.30 -25.14
CA ILE A 31 8.96 10.34 -25.63
C ILE A 31 8.01 10.40 -24.43
N ALA A 32 7.11 11.38 -24.43
CA ALA A 32 5.96 11.40 -23.52
C ALA A 32 4.85 10.52 -24.06
N PHE A 33 4.14 9.81 -23.19
CA PHE A 33 2.97 9.00 -23.53
C PHE A 33 1.88 9.15 -22.48
N ASP A 34 0.66 8.96 -22.91
CA ASP A 34 -0.56 8.96 -22.10
C ASP A 34 -1.62 8.12 -22.80
N THR A 35 -2.66 7.70 -22.10
CA THR A 35 -3.73 6.85 -22.64
C THR A 35 -5.10 7.37 -22.23
N GLU A 36 -6.08 7.28 -23.16
CA GLU A 36 -7.50 7.50 -22.85
C GLU A 36 -8.29 6.20 -23.02
N THR A 37 -9.15 5.92 -22.08
CA THR A 37 -9.83 4.62 -21.97
C THR A 37 -11.32 4.79 -21.69
N LEU A 38 -12.12 3.80 -22.03
CA LEU A 38 -13.55 3.80 -21.73
C LEU A 38 -13.83 3.52 -20.26
N GLN A 39 -12.99 2.73 -19.62
CA GLN A 39 -13.11 2.36 -18.22
C GLN A 39 -11.74 2.32 -17.54
N ILE A 40 -11.74 2.28 -16.21
CA ILE A 40 -10.50 2.30 -15.44
C ILE A 40 -9.73 0.98 -15.59
N GLN A 41 -10.43 -0.15 -15.55
CA GLN A 41 -9.81 -1.49 -15.57
C GLN A 41 -9.81 -2.09 -16.97
N PRO A 42 -8.66 -2.63 -17.44
CA PRO A 42 -8.52 -3.13 -18.81
C PRO A 42 -9.50 -4.23 -19.17
N GLU A 43 -9.76 -5.18 -18.27
CA GLU A 43 -10.68 -6.30 -18.54
C GLU A 43 -12.15 -5.90 -18.75
N LYS A 44 -12.52 -4.69 -18.33
CA LYS A 44 -13.89 -4.15 -18.43
C LYS A 44 -14.04 -3.06 -19.47
N GLY A 45 -12.92 -2.64 -20.05
CA GLY A 45 -12.88 -1.46 -20.90
C GLY A 45 -12.18 -1.69 -22.22
N LYS A 46 -12.01 -0.60 -22.95
CA LYS A 46 -11.25 -0.55 -24.19
C LYS A 46 -10.30 0.63 -24.16
N LEU A 47 -9.09 0.41 -24.62
CA LEU A 47 -8.13 1.47 -24.90
C LEU A 47 -8.63 2.28 -26.11
N ARG A 48 -8.84 3.57 -25.92
CA ARG A 48 -9.33 4.44 -26.98
C ARG A 48 -8.21 5.17 -27.69
N LEU A 49 -7.38 5.90 -26.95
CA LEU A 49 -6.29 6.67 -27.51
C LEU A 49 -4.95 6.27 -26.89
N ILE A 50 -3.91 6.30 -27.71
CA ILE A 50 -2.51 6.39 -27.27
C ILE A 50 -1.96 7.71 -27.82
N GLN A 51 -1.51 8.57 -26.92
CA GLN A 51 -0.87 9.82 -27.29
C GLN A 51 0.63 9.71 -27.07
N LEU A 52 1.40 10.17 -28.04
CA LEU A 52 2.87 10.14 -28.02
C LEU A 52 3.42 11.49 -28.47
N GLY A 53 4.47 11.96 -27.82
CA GLY A 53 5.10 13.21 -28.27
C GLY A 53 6.55 13.35 -27.88
N CYS A 54 7.27 14.19 -28.59
CA CYS A 54 8.67 14.47 -28.30
C CYS A 54 9.07 15.92 -28.47
N ASN A 55 10.09 16.34 -27.72
CA ASN A 55 10.64 17.69 -27.80
C ASN A 55 11.50 17.92 -29.03
N LEU A 56 12.11 16.87 -29.60
CA LEU A 56 13.07 16.98 -30.69
C LEU A 56 12.42 17.54 -31.96
N THR A 57 11.28 16.97 -32.35
CA THR A 57 10.54 17.39 -33.56
C THR A 57 9.35 18.28 -33.25
N LYS A 58 9.10 18.60 -31.99
CA LYS A 58 7.90 19.34 -31.55
C LYS A 58 6.61 18.75 -32.12
N SER A 59 6.53 17.40 -32.13
CA SER A 59 5.41 16.65 -32.68
C SER A 59 4.70 15.87 -31.60
N ILE A 60 3.39 15.87 -31.66
CA ILE A 60 2.49 15.02 -30.89
C ILE A 60 1.69 14.15 -31.86
N VAL A 61 1.65 12.84 -31.63
CA VAL A 61 0.91 11.87 -32.41
C VAL A 61 -0.19 11.28 -31.56
N VAL A 62 -1.42 11.40 -32.01
CA VAL A 62 -2.60 10.82 -31.35
C VAL A 62 -3.08 9.65 -32.21
N ILE A 63 -3.13 8.45 -31.58
CA ILE A 63 -3.51 7.21 -32.25
C ILE A 63 -4.85 6.75 -31.69
N ASP A 64 -5.86 6.65 -32.55
CA ASP A 64 -7.14 6.07 -32.18
C ASP A 64 -7.06 4.54 -32.29
N CYS A 65 -7.16 3.85 -31.17
CA CYS A 65 -7.02 2.40 -31.12
C CYS A 65 -8.23 1.65 -31.68
N PHE A 66 -9.38 2.29 -31.83
CA PHE A 66 -10.56 1.66 -32.44
C PHE A 66 -10.41 1.43 -33.93
N ASP A 67 -9.53 2.20 -34.56
CA ASP A 67 -9.29 2.14 -35.99
C ASP A 67 -8.09 1.27 -36.38
N LEU A 68 -7.38 0.68 -35.38
CA LEU A 68 -6.17 -0.10 -35.65
C LEU A 68 -6.48 -1.50 -36.16
N THR A 69 -5.79 -1.89 -37.23
CA THR A 69 -5.71 -3.26 -37.73
C THR A 69 -4.70 -4.08 -36.93
N HIS A 70 -4.64 -5.39 -37.12
CA HIS A 70 -3.61 -6.24 -36.50
C HIS A 70 -2.19 -5.78 -36.90
N GLU A 71 -1.97 -5.40 -38.15
CA GLU A 71 -0.67 -4.90 -38.62
C GLU A 71 -0.29 -3.58 -37.94
N ASP A 72 -1.27 -2.71 -37.68
CA ASP A 72 -1.06 -1.46 -36.96
C ASP A 72 -0.64 -1.69 -35.50
N TRP A 73 -1.25 -2.67 -34.83
CA TRP A 73 -0.83 -3.09 -33.48
C TRP A 73 0.60 -3.62 -33.47
N ASP A 74 1.02 -4.40 -34.48
CA ASP A 74 2.39 -4.89 -34.57
C ASP A 74 3.39 -3.75 -34.81
N ILE A 75 3.05 -2.78 -35.64
CA ILE A 75 3.85 -1.55 -35.83
C ILE A 75 3.99 -0.81 -34.50
N LEU A 76 2.93 -0.68 -33.72
CA LEU A 76 2.92 0.00 -32.44
C LEU A 76 3.78 -0.77 -31.42
N LYS A 77 3.61 -2.09 -31.30
CA LYS A 77 4.47 -2.96 -30.47
C LYS A 77 5.94 -2.79 -30.84
N GLN A 78 6.27 -2.86 -32.13
CA GLN A 78 7.64 -2.66 -32.60
C GLN A 78 8.18 -1.28 -32.25
N PHE A 79 7.36 -0.22 -32.34
CA PHE A 79 7.77 1.12 -31.98
C PHE A 79 8.18 1.23 -30.51
N PHE A 80 7.42 0.63 -29.60
CA PHE A 80 7.73 0.62 -28.16
C PHE A 80 8.93 -0.26 -27.81
N HIS A 81 9.16 -1.36 -28.54
CA HIS A 81 10.18 -2.36 -28.23
C HIS A 81 11.53 -2.12 -28.91
N SER A 82 11.59 -1.30 -29.97
CA SER A 82 12.75 -1.27 -30.87
C SER A 82 13.97 -0.52 -30.33
N ILE A 83 13.77 0.54 -29.55
CA ILE A 83 14.83 1.46 -29.13
C ILE A 83 14.71 1.72 -27.63
N ASP A 84 15.84 1.72 -26.92
CA ASP A 84 15.90 2.18 -25.54
C ASP A 84 15.59 3.68 -25.46
N ARG A 85 14.54 4.03 -24.70
CA ARG A 85 14.07 5.40 -24.56
C ARG A 85 13.84 5.77 -23.10
N PHE A 86 13.81 7.07 -22.85
CA PHE A 86 13.13 7.62 -21.68
C PHE A 86 11.67 7.87 -22.05
N TRP A 87 10.77 7.20 -21.37
CA TRP A 87 9.33 7.34 -21.51
C TRP A 87 8.81 8.22 -20.38
N LEU A 88 8.05 9.25 -20.71
CA LEU A 88 7.55 10.24 -19.76
C LEU A 88 6.04 10.07 -19.61
N ALA A 89 5.57 9.86 -18.37
CA ALA A 89 4.14 9.74 -18.10
C ALA A 89 3.75 10.42 -16.78
N HIS A 90 2.45 10.49 -16.51
CA HIS A 90 1.91 10.91 -15.21
C HIS A 90 1.07 9.82 -14.63
N ASN A 91 1.39 9.33 -13.40
CA ASN A 91 0.73 8.15 -12.80
C ASN A 91 0.83 6.90 -13.69
N ALA A 92 2.02 6.67 -14.23
CA ALA A 92 2.35 5.72 -15.29
C ALA A 92 1.90 4.27 -15.07
N VAL A 93 1.55 3.87 -13.83
CA VAL A 93 1.01 2.53 -13.54
C VAL A 93 -0.26 2.26 -14.35
N PHE A 94 -1.11 3.27 -14.51
CA PHE A 94 -2.34 3.16 -15.28
C PHE A 94 -2.05 2.91 -16.76
N ASP A 95 -1.25 3.78 -17.37
CA ASP A 95 -0.95 3.71 -18.80
C ASP A 95 -0.17 2.44 -19.15
N LEU A 96 0.82 2.09 -18.32
CA LEU A 96 1.58 0.84 -18.48
C LEU A 96 0.69 -0.40 -18.38
N GLY A 97 -0.29 -0.41 -17.46
CA GLY A 97 -1.22 -1.53 -17.34
C GLY A 97 -2.07 -1.73 -18.59
N TRP A 98 -2.54 -0.63 -19.19
CA TRP A 98 -3.26 -0.69 -20.46
C TRP A 98 -2.37 -1.11 -21.63
N LEU A 99 -1.14 -0.64 -21.69
CA LEU A 99 -0.18 -1.06 -22.71
C LEU A 99 0.16 -2.56 -22.57
N GLN A 100 0.41 -3.04 -21.35
CA GLN A 100 0.69 -4.45 -21.06
C GLN A 100 -0.48 -5.38 -21.44
N GLU A 101 -1.73 -4.92 -21.34
CA GLU A 101 -2.90 -5.69 -21.78
C GLU A 101 -2.90 -5.94 -23.29
N HIS A 102 -2.19 -5.10 -24.03
CA HIS A 102 -1.99 -5.23 -25.48
C HIS A 102 -0.59 -5.75 -25.86
N ASP A 103 0.14 -6.40 -24.92
CA ASP A 103 1.51 -6.89 -25.09
C ASP A 103 2.52 -5.80 -25.50
N ILE A 104 2.30 -4.57 -25.04
CA ILE A 104 3.20 -3.44 -25.28
C ILE A 104 4.03 -3.16 -24.04
N TYR A 105 5.34 -3.36 -24.14
CA TYR A 105 6.31 -3.17 -23.07
C TYR A 105 7.34 -2.12 -23.49
N PRO A 106 7.23 -0.88 -23.00
CA PRO A 106 8.18 0.19 -23.36
C PRO A 106 9.63 -0.20 -23.04
N LYS A 107 10.50 -0.24 -24.04
CA LYS A 107 11.93 -0.53 -23.85
C LYS A 107 12.66 0.70 -23.32
N GLY A 108 13.43 0.54 -22.25
CA GLY A 108 14.15 1.61 -21.58
C GLY A 108 13.51 2.02 -20.25
N HIS A 109 13.60 3.30 -19.91
CA HIS A 109 13.24 3.79 -18.58
C HIS A 109 11.96 4.63 -18.60
N VAL A 110 10.98 4.26 -17.79
CA VAL A 110 9.75 5.06 -17.61
C VAL A 110 9.95 6.03 -16.46
N LYS A 111 9.79 7.32 -16.73
CA LYS A 111 9.80 8.41 -15.75
C LYS A 111 8.37 8.83 -15.45
N CYS A 112 8.07 9.11 -14.18
CA CYS A 112 6.73 9.46 -13.74
C CYS A 112 6.72 10.81 -13.01
N SER A 113 6.05 11.81 -13.57
CA SER A 113 5.95 13.15 -12.98
C SER A 113 5.13 13.16 -11.66
N PHE A 114 4.19 12.22 -11.49
CA PHE A 114 3.49 12.00 -10.24
C PHE A 114 4.45 11.59 -9.11
N LEU A 115 5.31 10.59 -9.35
CA LEU A 115 6.30 10.11 -8.37
C LEU A 115 7.36 11.17 -8.06
N ALA A 116 7.83 11.90 -9.07
CA ALA A 116 8.76 13.01 -8.87
C ALA A 116 8.17 14.05 -7.91
N ASN A 117 6.91 14.46 -8.13
CA ASN A 117 6.26 15.42 -7.25
C ASN A 117 5.99 14.85 -5.85
N ARG A 118 5.63 13.56 -5.73
CA ARG A 118 5.48 12.88 -4.43
C ARG A 118 6.77 12.91 -3.61
N LEU A 119 7.91 12.57 -4.22
CA LEU A 119 9.22 12.58 -3.57
C LEU A 119 9.67 13.98 -3.14
N LEU A 120 9.43 14.99 -3.98
CA LEU A 120 9.80 16.38 -3.68
C LEU A 120 9.08 16.93 -2.45
N TYR A 121 7.86 16.47 -2.16
CA TYR A 121 7.00 16.99 -1.09
C TYR A 121 6.58 15.92 -0.08
N ASN A 122 7.35 14.85 0.05
CA ASN A 122 7.03 13.74 0.95
C ASN A 122 6.98 14.18 2.42
N GLY A 123 5.88 13.89 3.13
CA GLY A 123 5.62 14.32 4.50
C GLY A 123 4.93 15.69 4.62
N ILE A 124 4.76 16.43 3.52
CA ILE A 124 4.03 17.69 3.51
C ILE A 124 2.55 17.44 3.23
N THR A 125 1.71 17.71 4.20
CA THR A 125 0.27 17.53 4.07
C THR A 125 -0.38 18.55 3.12
N GLY A 126 -1.48 18.14 2.46
CA GLY A 126 -2.27 19.03 1.60
C GLY A 126 -1.72 19.25 0.19
N VAL A 127 -0.56 18.69 -0.16
CA VAL A 127 -0.02 18.75 -1.50
C VAL A 127 -0.80 17.82 -2.44
N LYS A 128 -1.31 18.38 -3.53
CA LYS A 128 -1.96 17.62 -4.59
C LYS A 128 -0.93 17.17 -5.64
N HIS A 129 -1.13 15.98 -6.17
CA HIS A 129 -0.18 15.33 -7.08
C HIS A 129 -0.76 14.99 -8.47
N GLY A 130 -2.02 15.31 -8.75
CA GLY A 130 -2.62 15.16 -10.09
C GLY A 130 -1.95 16.09 -11.11
N LEU A 131 -2.00 15.75 -12.40
CA LEU A 131 -1.31 16.46 -13.47
C LEU A 131 -1.65 17.96 -13.49
N ASP A 132 -2.91 18.32 -13.23
CA ASP A 132 -3.39 19.70 -13.10
C ASP A 132 -2.67 20.47 -11.97
N ALA A 133 -2.56 19.85 -10.81
CA ALA A 133 -1.91 20.47 -9.65
C ALA A 133 -0.38 20.57 -9.83
N VAL A 134 0.24 19.55 -10.42
CA VAL A 134 1.68 19.51 -10.72
C VAL A 134 2.03 20.53 -11.81
N SER A 135 1.22 20.61 -12.87
CA SER A 135 1.34 21.61 -13.94
C SER A 135 1.23 23.04 -13.40
N LYS A 136 0.19 23.31 -12.59
CA LYS A 136 0.02 24.62 -11.96
C LYS A 136 1.19 24.98 -11.05
N LYS A 137 1.66 24.04 -10.24
CA LYS A 137 2.74 24.27 -9.28
C LYS A 137 4.11 24.50 -9.90
N HIS A 138 4.42 23.81 -11.00
CA HIS A 138 5.76 23.80 -11.58
C HIS A 138 5.91 24.60 -12.86
N LEU A 139 4.83 24.81 -13.60
CA LEU A 139 4.81 25.52 -14.89
C LEU A 139 3.92 26.76 -14.89
N ASP A 140 3.11 26.96 -13.85
CA ASP A 140 2.03 27.97 -13.78
C ASP A 140 0.95 27.80 -14.87
N ILE A 141 0.76 26.57 -15.35
CA ILE A 141 -0.25 26.22 -16.35
C ILE A 141 -1.47 25.63 -15.65
N VAL A 142 -2.64 26.19 -15.96
CA VAL A 142 -3.94 25.66 -15.53
C VAL A 142 -4.48 24.71 -16.59
N VAL A 143 -4.78 23.47 -16.20
CA VAL A 143 -5.34 22.43 -17.07
C VAL A 143 -6.84 22.32 -16.79
N SER A 144 -7.67 22.40 -17.83
CA SER A 144 -9.11 22.09 -17.71
C SER A 144 -9.30 20.58 -17.56
N LYS A 145 -10.26 20.20 -16.70
CA LYS A 145 -10.66 18.79 -16.52
C LYS A 145 -11.98 18.45 -17.21
N GLU A 146 -12.53 19.34 -18.02
CA GLU A 146 -13.83 19.18 -18.65
C GLU A 146 -13.90 17.91 -19.50
N GLN A 147 -12.84 17.62 -20.25
CA GLN A 147 -12.79 16.46 -21.14
C GLN A 147 -12.42 15.14 -20.44
N GLN A 148 -11.88 15.16 -19.21
CA GLN A 148 -11.53 13.94 -18.47
C GLN A 148 -12.70 12.97 -18.28
N LYS A 149 -13.93 13.49 -18.24
CA LYS A 149 -15.17 12.70 -18.10
C LYS A 149 -16.04 12.72 -19.36
N SER A 150 -15.47 13.13 -20.50
CA SER A 150 -16.18 13.14 -21.75
C SER A 150 -16.45 11.72 -22.28
N ASN A 151 -17.32 11.59 -23.29
CA ASN A 151 -17.62 10.29 -23.87
C ASN A 151 -16.49 9.83 -24.82
N TRP A 152 -15.50 9.15 -24.26
CA TRP A 152 -14.42 8.53 -25.04
C TRP A 152 -14.89 7.34 -25.91
N GLY A 153 -16.10 6.84 -25.70
CA GLY A 153 -16.72 5.78 -26.50
C GLY A 153 -17.43 6.28 -27.78
N ALA A 154 -17.42 7.58 -28.04
CA ALA A 154 -18.03 8.15 -29.25
C ALA A 154 -17.37 7.59 -30.51
N GLU A 155 -18.17 7.36 -31.57
CA GLU A 155 -17.65 6.87 -32.86
C GLU A 155 -16.59 7.84 -33.44
N ILE A 156 -16.86 9.13 -33.38
CA ILE A 156 -15.93 10.19 -33.79
C ILE A 156 -15.64 11.06 -32.57
N LEU A 157 -14.37 11.24 -32.26
CA LEU A 157 -13.92 12.15 -31.20
C LEU A 157 -13.91 13.60 -31.68
N SER A 158 -14.31 14.49 -30.79
CA SER A 158 -14.31 15.91 -31.09
C SER A 158 -12.89 16.51 -31.15
N THR A 159 -12.73 17.63 -31.81
CA THR A 159 -11.45 18.39 -31.85
C THR A 159 -11.04 18.79 -30.43
N GLU A 160 -11.97 19.10 -29.54
CA GLU A 160 -11.72 19.47 -28.16
C GLU A 160 -11.14 18.28 -27.38
N GLN A 161 -11.67 17.05 -27.56
CA GLN A 161 -11.13 15.83 -26.96
C GLN A 161 -9.69 15.55 -27.44
N LEU A 162 -9.45 15.59 -28.74
CA LEU A 162 -8.11 15.40 -29.32
C LEU A 162 -7.11 16.48 -28.86
N THR A 163 -7.57 17.73 -28.74
CA THR A 163 -6.75 18.84 -28.23
C THR A 163 -6.42 18.65 -26.75
N TYR A 164 -7.38 18.19 -25.96
CA TYR A 164 -7.17 17.85 -24.53
C TYR A 164 -6.11 16.77 -24.39
N ALA A 165 -6.26 15.65 -25.08
CA ALA A 165 -5.30 14.53 -25.08
C ALA A 165 -3.89 14.95 -25.52
N ALA A 166 -3.78 15.80 -26.54
CA ALA A 166 -2.49 16.36 -26.96
C ALA A 166 -1.89 17.34 -25.94
N LYS A 167 -2.72 18.08 -25.19
CA LYS A 167 -2.26 19.02 -24.16
C LYS A 167 -1.58 18.32 -22.99
N ASP A 168 -2.07 17.16 -22.57
CA ASP A 168 -1.46 16.39 -21.50
C ASP A 168 -0.03 15.96 -21.88
N ILE A 169 0.21 15.57 -23.14
CA ILE A 169 1.54 15.27 -23.66
C ILE A 169 2.47 16.49 -23.66
N GLU A 170 1.99 17.66 -24.11
CA GLU A 170 2.78 18.90 -24.06
C GLU A 170 3.23 19.20 -22.62
N ILE A 171 2.31 19.07 -21.66
CA ILE A 171 2.59 19.33 -20.25
C ILE A 171 3.66 18.37 -19.73
N LEU A 172 3.56 17.08 -20.04
CA LEU A 172 4.54 16.08 -19.64
C LEU A 172 5.94 16.40 -20.17
N LEU A 173 6.05 16.78 -21.43
CA LEU A 173 7.31 17.18 -22.06
C LEU A 173 7.94 18.43 -21.42
N ARG A 174 7.12 19.37 -20.94
CA ARG A 174 7.59 20.58 -20.23
C ARG A 174 7.95 20.26 -18.78
N LEU A 175 7.18 19.40 -18.11
CA LEU A 175 7.42 19.01 -16.71
C LEU A 175 8.73 18.24 -16.54
N ASP A 176 9.13 17.38 -17.49
CA ASP A 176 10.30 16.52 -17.33
C ASP A 176 11.56 17.31 -16.97
N ASN A 177 11.88 18.36 -17.72
CA ASN A 177 13.07 19.18 -17.47
C ASN A 177 13.03 19.87 -16.10
N VAL A 178 11.87 20.41 -15.72
CA VAL A 178 11.71 21.13 -14.44
C VAL A 178 11.80 20.18 -13.26
N LEU A 179 11.11 19.03 -13.35
CA LEU A 179 11.10 18.06 -12.26
C LEU A 179 12.44 17.35 -12.12
N ASN A 180 13.10 16.96 -13.22
CA ASN A 180 14.44 16.38 -13.18
C ASN A 180 15.43 17.35 -12.50
N SER A 181 15.43 18.63 -12.86
CA SER A 181 16.29 19.62 -12.21
C SER A 181 16.03 19.71 -10.68
N LYS A 182 14.75 19.68 -10.26
CA LYS A 182 14.38 19.73 -8.84
C LYS A 182 14.77 18.44 -8.10
N ILE A 183 14.60 17.27 -8.72
CA ILE A 183 15.03 15.97 -8.17
C ILE A 183 16.54 15.93 -7.94
N MET A 184 17.31 16.38 -8.95
CA MET A 184 18.77 16.44 -8.83
C MET A 184 19.23 17.41 -7.73
N LYS A 185 18.65 18.63 -7.68
CA LYS A 185 18.97 19.63 -6.65
C LYS A 185 18.60 19.19 -5.23
N ALA A 186 17.56 18.37 -5.11
CA ALA A 186 17.12 17.83 -3.82
C ALA A 186 17.87 16.55 -3.39
N ASP A 187 18.78 16.07 -4.24
CA ASP A 187 19.53 14.81 -4.06
C ASP A 187 18.58 13.59 -3.88
N LEU A 188 17.56 13.50 -4.75
CA LEU A 188 16.52 12.47 -4.75
C LEU A 188 16.62 11.52 -5.96
N PHE A 189 17.72 11.58 -6.71
CA PHE A 189 17.86 10.81 -7.96
C PHE A 189 17.71 9.30 -7.70
N ASN A 190 18.40 8.76 -6.70
CA ASN A 190 18.35 7.31 -6.40
C ASN A 190 16.94 6.86 -5.99
N ALA A 191 16.24 7.66 -5.16
CA ALA A 191 14.86 7.38 -4.80
C ALA A 191 13.94 7.41 -6.04
N TYR A 192 14.08 8.44 -6.87
CA TYR A 192 13.27 8.58 -8.07
C TYR A 192 13.54 7.47 -9.10
N HIS A 193 14.80 7.11 -9.30
CA HIS A 193 15.18 6.02 -10.19
C HIS A 193 14.59 4.68 -9.73
N LEU A 194 14.67 4.38 -8.41
CA LEU A 194 14.07 3.18 -7.84
C LEU A 194 12.54 3.15 -8.05
N GLU A 195 11.87 4.25 -7.73
CA GLU A 195 10.42 4.34 -7.90
C GLU A 195 10.00 4.17 -9.37
N CYS A 196 10.76 4.72 -10.30
CA CYS A 196 10.51 4.57 -11.73
C CYS A 196 10.79 3.14 -12.24
N LYS A 197 11.82 2.46 -11.73
CA LYS A 197 12.15 1.08 -12.11
C LYS A 197 11.02 0.10 -11.77
N VAL A 198 10.28 0.34 -10.71
CA VAL A 198 9.22 -0.55 -10.22
C VAL A 198 7.89 -0.39 -10.98
N LEU A 199 7.71 0.69 -11.72
CA LEU A 199 6.44 1.00 -12.40
C LEU A 199 5.85 -0.15 -13.23
N PRO A 200 6.63 -0.89 -14.06
CA PRO A 200 6.07 -1.98 -14.85
C PRO A 200 5.57 -3.16 -14.00
N ALA A 201 6.26 -3.48 -12.89
CA ALA A 201 5.81 -4.50 -11.93
C ALA A 201 4.51 -4.07 -11.22
N MET A 202 4.43 -2.79 -10.84
CA MET A 202 3.21 -2.23 -10.24
C MET A 202 2.03 -2.28 -11.21
N ALA A 203 2.28 -2.02 -12.49
CA ALA A 203 1.27 -2.13 -13.54
C ALA A 203 0.78 -3.56 -13.71
N GLN A 204 1.67 -4.55 -13.67
CA GLN A 204 1.30 -5.96 -13.70
C GLN A 204 0.47 -6.35 -12.48
N MET A 205 0.89 -6.01 -11.26
CA MET A 205 0.12 -6.30 -10.04
C MET A 205 -1.29 -5.69 -10.08
N TRP A 206 -1.41 -4.45 -10.59
CA TRP A 206 -2.70 -3.79 -10.75
C TRP A 206 -3.60 -4.51 -11.77
N ARG A 207 -3.02 -5.04 -12.84
CA ARG A 207 -3.73 -5.71 -13.93
C ARG A 207 -4.08 -7.17 -13.60
N VAL A 208 -3.17 -7.90 -12.97
CA VAL A 208 -3.32 -9.32 -12.63
C VAL A 208 -4.20 -9.51 -11.40
N GLY A 209 -3.76 -9.03 -10.24
CA GLY A 209 -4.44 -9.21 -8.96
C GLY A 209 -4.29 -10.60 -8.35
N LEU A 210 -5.04 -10.85 -7.26
CA LEU A 210 -5.07 -12.14 -6.58
C LEU A 210 -6.24 -13.00 -7.04
N PRO A 211 -6.04 -14.31 -7.27
CA PRO A 211 -7.10 -15.24 -7.63
C PRO A 211 -7.90 -15.67 -6.39
N TRP A 212 -9.22 -15.62 -6.46
CA TRP A 212 -10.13 -15.98 -5.38
C TRP A 212 -11.10 -17.07 -5.81
N ASN A 213 -11.28 -18.07 -4.97
CA ASN A 213 -12.35 -19.04 -5.10
C ASN A 213 -13.68 -18.36 -4.70
N ARG A 214 -14.54 -18.13 -5.68
CA ARG A 214 -15.82 -17.42 -5.53
C ARG A 214 -16.75 -18.11 -4.52
N GLU A 215 -16.85 -19.43 -4.61
CA GLU A 215 -17.78 -20.22 -3.79
C GLU A 215 -17.32 -20.22 -2.32
N GLU A 216 -16.04 -20.42 -2.08
CA GLU A 216 -15.47 -20.37 -0.73
C GLU A 216 -15.55 -18.97 -0.10
N LEU A 217 -15.35 -17.91 -0.89
CA LEU A 217 -15.51 -16.53 -0.41
C LEU A 217 -16.96 -16.23 -0.03
N GLU A 218 -17.93 -16.71 -0.81
CA GLU A 218 -19.35 -16.58 -0.49
C GLU A 218 -19.73 -17.37 0.76
N GLN A 219 -19.23 -18.60 0.90
CA GLN A 219 -19.43 -19.40 2.12
C GLN A 219 -18.84 -18.70 3.35
N CYS A 220 -17.61 -18.20 3.23
CA CYS A 220 -16.94 -17.45 4.28
C CYS A 220 -17.73 -16.20 4.72
N ARG A 221 -18.33 -15.47 3.76
CA ARG A 221 -19.22 -14.33 4.03
C ARG A 221 -20.47 -14.76 4.81
N THR A 222 -21.08 -15.86 4.39
CA THR A 222 -22.29 -16.41 5.01
C THR A 222 -22.01 -16.85 6.45
N ASP A 223 -20.90 -17.57 6.67
CA ASP A 223 -20.48 -18.01 8.01
C ASP A 223 -20.27 -16.81 8.95
N TYR A 224 -19.65 -15.72 8.45
CA TYR A 224 -19.52 -14.49 9.25
C TYR A 224 -20.86 -13.81 9.54
N GLU A 225 -21.83 -13.86 8.64
CA GLU A 225 -23.16 -13.31 8.87
C GLU A 225 -23.88 -14.07 9.97
N ASP A 226 -23.76 -15.39 10.01
CA ASP A 226 -24.36 -16.22 11.05
C ASP A 226 -23.66 -16.04 12.41
N ASP A 227 -22.31 -16.03 12.43
CA ASP A 227 -21.53 -15.69 13.63
C ASP A 227 -21.94 -14.32 14.21
N ILE A 228 -22.14 -13.32 13.38
CA ILE A 228 -22.51 -11.97 13.81
C ILE A 228 -23.92 -11.94 14.41
N LYS A 229 -24.85 -12.73 13.88
CA LYS A 229 -26.20 -12.84 14.45
C LYS A 229 -26.15 -13.50 15.83
N GLU A 230 -25.42 -14.59 15.95
CA GLU A 230 -25.28 -15.36 17.20
C GLU A 230 -24.58 -14.53 18.27
N LEU A 231 -23.37 -14.04 17.99
CA LEU A 231 -22.58 -13.20 18.90
C LEU A 231 -23.28 -11.89 19.25
N GLY A 232 -24.04 -11.32 18.30
CA GLY A 232 -24.83 -10.13 18.55
C GLY A 232 -25.95 -10.39 19.57
N ASN A 233 -26.66 -11.51 19.46
CA ASN A 233 -27.69 -11.92 20.40
C ASN A 233 -27.12 -12.28 21.79
N GLU A 234 -25.95 -12.92 21.81
CA GLU A 234 -25.23 -13.23 23.04
C GLU A 234 -24.83 -11.95 23.76
N PHE A 235 -24.14 -11.04 23.06
CA PHE A 235 -23.74 -9.74 23.60
C PHE A 235 -24.92 -8.93 24.16
N LEU A 236 -26.04 -8.89 23.44
CA LEU A 236 -27.23 -8.15 23.89
C LEU A 236 -27.80 -8.74 25.18
N ARG A 237 -27.82 -10.07 25.32
CA ARG A 237 -28.27 -10.76 26.55
C ARG A 237 -27.32 -10.50 27.72
N GLU A 238 -26.01 -10.63 27.49
CA GLU A 238 -25.00 -10.33 28.52
C GLU A 238 -25.07 -8.87 28.96
N LEU A 239 -25.08 -7.93 28.00
CA LEU A 239 -25.19 -6.51 28.30
C LEU A 239 -26.46 -6.18 29.08
N ASP A 240 -27.61 -6.72 28.67
CA ASP A 240 -28.88 -6.48 29.35
C ASP A 240 -28.87 -7.06 30.77
N ASN A 241 -28.26 -8.23 30.99
CA ASN A 241 -28.11 -8.83 32.33
C ASN A 241 -27.23 -7.97 33.24
N ASP A 242 -26.14 -7.43 32.74
CA ASP A 242 -25.19 -6.62 33.51
C ASP A 242 -25.71 -5.19 33.79
N LEU A 243 -26.64 -4.68 32.99
CA LEU A 243 -27.18 -3.32 33.16
C LEU A 243 -28.09 -3.23 34.41
N PRO A 244 -28.06 -2.07 35.14
CA PRO A 244 -29.01 -1.78 36.22
C PRO A 244 -30.47 -1.87 35.76
N SER A 245 -31.39 -2.17 36.67
CA SER A 245 -32.82 -2.41 36.36
C SER A 245 -33.50 -1.25 35.62
N GLY A 246 -33.08 -0.01 35.87
CA GLY A 246 -33.63 1.20 35.17
C GLY A 246 -32.99 1.53 33.82
N GLU A 247 -31.93 0.80 33.43
CA GLU A 247 -31.11 1.07 32.25
C GLU A 247 -31.13 -0.07 31.22
N LYS A 248 -32.04 -1.04 31.38
CA LYS A 248 -32.17 -2.21 30.48
C LYS A 248 -32.35 -1.81 29.04
N LEU A 249 -31.99 -2.70 28.13
CA LEU A 249 -32.13 -2.47 26.69
C LEU A 249 -33.62 -2.40 26.29
N PRO A 250 -33.98 -1.56 25.33
CA PRO A 250 -35.36 -1.45 24.86
C PRO A 250 -35.81 -2.75 24.20
N ARG A 251 -37.08 -3.14 24.47
CA ARG A 251 -37.70 -4.36 23.91
C ARG A 251 -38.90 -4.04 23.07
N ASN A 252 -39.22 -4.91 22.13
CA ASN A 252 -40.44 -4.93 21.37
C ASN A 252 -41.59 -5.55 22.18
N GLU A 253 -42.81 -5.49 21.69
CA GLU A 253 -44.01 -6.08 22.33
C GLU A 253 -43.91 -7.60 22.49
N ASP A 254 -43.16 -8.29 21.60
CA ASP A 254 -42.92 -9.74 21.66
C ASP A 254 -41.76 -10.14 22.61
N GLY A 255 -41.19 -9.16 23.31
CA GLY A 255 -40.10 -9.38 24.27
C GLY A 255 -38.68 -9.42 23.61
N SER A 256 -38.57 -9.40 22.30
CA SER A 256 -37.28 -9.32 21.61
C SER A 256 -36.62 -7.94 21.80
N PHE A 257 -35.29 -7.88 21.66
CA PHE A 257 -34.58 -6.59 21.72
C PHE A 257 -34.99 -5.67 20.56
N ASN A 258 -35.33 -4.43 20.88
CA ASN A 258 -35.63 -3.42 19.87
C ASN A 258 -34.31 -2.88 19.30
N LEU A 259 -33.92 -3.42 18.15
CA LEU A 259 -32.68 -3.07 17.47
C LEU A 259 -32.95 -2.09 16.33
N ARG A 260 -32.10 -1.09 16.20
CA ARG A 260 -32.19 -0.14 15.11
C ARG A 260 -31.11 -0.39 14.05
N ALA A 261 -31.53 -0.62 12.79
CA ALA A 261 -30.61 -0.68 11.66
C ALA A 261 -30.03 0.71 11.34
N LYS A 262 -28.77 0.72 10.91
CA LYS A 262 -28.03 1.96 10.54
C LYS A 262 -28.68 2.75 9.40
N ASP A 263 -29.49 2.09 8.55
CA ASP A 263 -29.98 2.60 7.26
C ASP A 263 -31.33 3.34 7.30
N GLN A 264 -31.95 3.44 8.46
CA GLN A 264 -33.07 4.35 8.60
C GLN A 264 -32.52 5.76 8.79
N GLY A 265 -32.24 6.41 7.66
CA GLY A 265 -31.57 7.68 7.55
C GLY A 265 -32.00 8.69 8.61
N SER A 266 -31.05 9.44 9.12
CA SER A 266 -31.26 10.60 9.99
C SER A 266 -31.97 11.72 9.21
N LYS A 267 -33.21 11.51 8.83
CA LYS A 267 -34.12 12.63 8.60
C LYS A 267 -34.32 13.26 9.97
N ARG A 268 -33.78 14.44 10.14
CA ARG A 268 -34.11 15.37 11.23
C ARG A 268 -35.62 15.50 11.33
N LEU A 269 -36.22 14.66 12.10
CA LEU A 269 -37.56 14.85 12.63
C LEU A 269 -37.36 15.06 14.12
N GLY A 270 -37.47 16.31 14.52
CA GLY A 270 -37.58 16.82 15.88
C GLY A 270 -37.11 15.94 17.02
N THR A 271 -36.74 16.48 18.15
CA THR A 271 -36.24 15.93 19.41
C THR A 271 -36.82 14.58 19.92
N LYS A 272 -37.02 13.57 19.08
CA LYS A 272 -37.41 12.23 19.50
C LYS A 272 -36.16 11.40 19.79
N LYS A 273 -35.99 11.04 21.08
CA LYS A 273 -35.09 9.97 21.54
C LYS A 273 -35.30 8.74 20.66
N TYR A 274 -34.19 8.21 20.08
CA TYR A 274 -34.24 7.04 19.23
C TYR A 274 -34.70 5.81 20.02
N ALA A 275 -35.76 5.15 19.56
CA ALA A 275 -36.49 4.09 20.26
C ALA A 275 -35.80 2.71 20.18
N GLY A 276 -34.52 2.57 19.82
CA GLY A 276 -33.85 1.27 19.71
C GLY A 276 -32.36 1.32 20.01
N PHE A 277 -31.79 0.19 20.42
CA PHE A 277 -30.34 0.03 20.62
C PHE A 277 -29.66 -0.33 19.30
N ASN A 278 -28.50 0.29 19.03
CA ASN A 278 -27.69 0.01 17.85
C ASN A 278 -26.29 -0.43 18.27
N ILE A 279 -25.99 -1.73 18.16
CA ILE A 279 -24.70 -2.33 18.46
C ILE A 279 -23.55 -1.74 17.63
N LYS A 280 -23.82 -1.12 16.47
CA LYS A 280 -22.82 -0.44 15.62
C LYS A 280 -22.57 1.01 16.07
N SER A 281 -23.35 1.56 17.00
CA SER A 281 -23.21 2.92 17.50
C SER A 281 -22.17 3.01 18.61
N SER A 282 -20.98 3.56 18.29
CA SER A 282 -19.92 3.78 19.30
C SER A 282 -20.40 4.60 20.49
N LYS A 283 -21.30 5.58 20.28
CA LYS A 283 -21.87 6.39 21.35
C LYS A 283 -22.76 5.58 22.29
N GLN A 284 -23.72 4.80 21.76
CA GLN A 284 -24.62 3.98 22.59
C GLN A 284 -23.87 2.86 23.29
N LEU A 285 -22.89 2.23 22.62
CA LEU A 285 -22.02 1.24 23.24
C LEU A 285 -21.24 1.84 24.41
N LEU A 286 -20.63 3.00 24.22
CA LEU A 286 -19.86 3.65 25.29
C LEU A 286 -20.75 4.01 26.48
N GLU A 287 -21.95 4.58 26.23
CA GLU A 287 -22.93 4.89 27.27
C GLU A 287 -23.30 3.66 28.10
N LYS A 288 -23.62 2.54 27.46
CA LYS A 288 -24.02 1.32 28.17
C LYS A 288 -22.84 0.61 28.84
N LEU A 289 -21.67 0.53 28.20
CA LEU A 289 -20.49 -0.06 28.79
C LEU A 289 -19.99 0.73 30.03
N THR A 290 -20.16 2.03 30.05
CA THR A 290 -19.81 2.87 31.21
C THR A 290 -20.65 2.52 32.46
N LEU A 291 -21.85 1.98 32.28
CA LEU A 291 -22.73 1.59 33.39
C LEU A 291 -22.38 0.24 34.01
N ILE A 292 -21.74 -0.66 33.26
CA ILE A 292 -21.41 -2.04 33.68
C ILE A 292 -19.95 -2.23 34.05
N LEU A 293 -19.06 -1.34 33.64
CA LEU A 293 -17.63 -1.46 33.90
C LEU A 293 -17.21 -0.58 35.08
N PRO A 294 -16.23 -1.01 35.89
CA PRO A 294 -15.69 -0.21 37.00
C PRO A 294 -15.13 1.16 36.57
N LYS A 295 -14.62 1.25 35.33
CA LYS A 295 -14.16 2.47 34.68
C LYS A 295 -14.55 2.46 33.21
N PRO A 296 -14.90 3.63 32.60
CA PRO A 296 -15.17 3.71 31.18
C PRO A 296 -13.97 3.21 30.36
N PRO A 297 -14.19 2.55 29.21
CA PRO A 297 -13.09 2.20 28.31
C PRO A 297 -12.42 3.47 27.81
N MET A 298 -11.08 3.57 27.92
CA MET A 298 -10.29 4.74 27.53
C MET A 298 -9.31 4.38 26.41
N ASP A 299 -9.14 5.29 25.44
CA ASP A 299 -8.07 5.18 24.45
C ASP A 299 -6.70 5.57 25.01
N SER A 300 -5.67 5.51 24.19
CA SER A 300 -4.29 5.87 24.58
C SER A 300 -4.10 7.35 24.95
N GLU A 301 -5.05 8.23 24.55
CA GLU A 301 -5.06 9.64 24.91
C GLU A 301 -5.88 9.92 26.20
N GLY A 302 -6.46 8.89 26.79
CA GLY A 302 -7.31 9.01 27.98
C GLY A 302 -8.73 9.53 27.67
N LYS A 303 -9.19 9.39 26.41
CA LYS A 303 -10.56 9.74 26.02
C LYS A 303 -11.45 8.51 26.04
N PRO A 304 -12.73 8.63 26.50
CA PRO A 304 -13.68 7.53 26.45
C PRO A 304 -13.88 7.02 25.02
N SER A 305 -13.69 5.70 24.80
CA SER A 305 -13.69 5.10 23.47
C SER A 305 -14.10 3.64 23.51
N VAL A 306 -14.74 3.15 22.44
CA VAL A 306 -15.01 1.72 22.18
C VAL A 306 -14.13 1.17 21.04
N SER A 307 -12.94 1.78 20.87
CA SER A 307 -11.92 1.25 19.97
C SER A 307 -11.42 -0.12 20.44
N LYS A 308 -10.81 -0.88 19.54
CA LYS A 308 -10.21 -2.20 19.88
C LYS A 308 -9.23 -2.09 21.04
N GLU A 309 -8.43 -1.03 21.07
CA GLU A 309 -7.43 -0.78 22.11
C GLU A 309 -8.09 -0.51 23.48
N ALA A 310 -9.08 0.38 23.51
CA ALA A 310 -9.81 0.72 24.73
C ALA A 310 -10.56 -0.48 25.32
N LEU A 311 -11.26 -1.25 24.47
CA LEU A 311 -12.00 -2.44 24.92
C LEU A 311 -11.08 -3.55 25.43
N ARG A 312 -9.90 -3.72 24.84
CA ARG A 312 -8.95 -4.76 25.24
C ARG A 312 -8.50 -4.62 26.69
N LEU A 313 -8.35 -3.38 27.18
CA LEU A 313 -7.97 -3.12 28.57
C LEU A 313 -9.07 -3.51 29.57
N CYS A 314 -10.33 -3.59 29.13
CA CYS A 314 -11.48 -3.96 29.94
C CYS A 314 -11.89 -5.43 29.74
N ALA A 315 -11.35 -6.11 28.74
CA ALA A 315 -11.79 -7.46 28.36
C ALA A 315 -11.44 -8.53 29.40
N ALA A 316 -10.36 -8.34 30.18
CA ALA A 316 -9.96 -9.30 31.20
C ALA A 316 -11.02 -9.43 32.32
N ASP A 317 -11.78 -8.38 32.60
CA ASP A 317 -12.70 -8.27 33.70
C ASP A 317 -14.19 -8.34 33.29
N SER A 318 -14.48 -8.52 31.98
CA SER A 318 -15.86 -8.49 31.48
C SER A 318 -16.09 -9.42 30.28
N GLN A 319 -16.90 -10.46 30.47
CA GLN A 319 -17.33 -11.36 29.39
C GLN A 319 -18.07 -10.58 28.30
N THR A 320 -18.97 -9.67 28.67
CA THR A 320 -19.70 -8.78 27.73
C THR A 320 -18.76 -8.01 26.81
N VAL A 321 -17.62 -7.53 27.32
CA VAL A 321 -16.61 -6.84 26.49
C VAL A 321 -15.89 -7.83 25.57
N GLN A 322 -15.59 -9.05 26.02
CA GLN A 322 -14.96 -10.11 25.20
C GLN A 322 -15.88 -10.49 24.03
N THR A 323 -17.16 -10.72 24.30
CA THR A 323 -18.18 -11.03 23.29
C THR A 323 -18.31 -9.89 22.27
N LEU A 324 -18.37 -8.63 22.74
CA LEU A 324 -18.39 -7.45 21.86
C LEU A 324 -17.15 -7.38 20.98
N MET A 325 -15.96 -7.63 21.51
CA MET A 325 -14.72 -7.61 20.73
C MET A 325 -14.71 -8.69 19.65
N THR A 326 -15.22 -9.88 19.97
CA THR A 326 -15.35 -10.98 19.01
C THR A 326 -16.35 -10.63 17.92
N TRP A 327 -17.51 -10.09 18.30
CA TRP A 327 -18.52 -9.59 17.37
C TRP A 327 -17.94 -8.52 16.42
N LYS A 328 -17.23 -7.51 16.95
CA LYS A 328 -16.59 -6.47 16.15
C LYS A 328 -15.56 -7.03 15.17
N ARG A 329 -14.80 -8.05 15.57
CA ARG A 329 -13.83 -8.72 14.71
C ARG A 329 -14.52 -9.45 13.54
N ARG A 330 -15.60 -10.20 13.82
CA ARG A 330 -16.39 -10.91 12.82
C ARG A 330 -17.10 -9.93 11.86
N GLU A 331 -17.69 -8.85 12.38
CA GLU A 331 -18.31 -7.80 11.54
C GLU A 331 -17.29 -7.13 10.61
N LYS A 332 -16.07 -6.86 11.07
CA LYS A 332 -15.00 -6.33 10.21
C LYS A 332 -14.61 -7.33 9.11
N ARG A 333 -14.55 -8.63 9.44
CA ARG A 333 -14.27 -9.69 8.46
C ARG A 333 -15.39 -9.81 7.43
N ARG A 334 -16.65 -9.78 7.84
CA ARG A 334 -17.80 -9.77 6.93
C ARG A 334 -17.75 -8.59 5.94
N GLN A 335 -17.49 -7.38 6.45
CA GLN A 335 -17.35 -6.19 5.60
C GLN A 335 -16.19 -6.33 4.62
N MET A 336 -15.12 -6.99 5.01
CA MET A 336 -13.98 -7.28 4.14
C MET A 336 -14.37 -8.28 3.04
N ALA A 337 -15.06 -9.38 3.38
CA ALA A 337 -15.57 -10.35 2.42
C ALA A 337 -16.46 -9.69 1.38
N GLU A 338 -17.43 -8.88 1.82
CA GLU A 338 -18.32 -8.10 0.95
C GLU A 338 -17.53 -7.17 0.02
N SER A 339 -16.55 -6.43 0.55
CA SER A 339 -15.71 -5.53 -0.26
C SER A 339 -14.84 -6.27 -1.29
N ILE A 340 -14.37 -7.48 -0.98
CA ILE A 340 -13.62 -8.33 -1.90
C ILE A 340 -14.55 -8.86 -2.98
N GLN A 341 -15.73 -9.37 -2.59
CA GLN A 341 -16.73 -9.92 -3.49
C GLN A 341 -17.24 -8.89 -4.50
N ASP A 342 -17.48 -7.65 -4.07
CA ASP A 342 -17.86 -6.52 -4.93
C ASP A 342 -16.81 -6.20 -6.01
N LYS A 343 -15.56 -6.63 -5.82
CA LYS A 343 -14.43 -6.39 -6.73
C LYS A 343 -13.98 -7.64 -7.49
N LEU A 344 -14.59 -8.78 -7.17
CA LEU A 344 -14.28 -10.03 -7.83
C LEU A 344 -14.70 -9.96 -9.30
N SER A 345 -13.73 -10.09 -10.20
CA SER A 345 -13.98 -10.12 -11.65
C SER A 345 -14.60 -11.45 -12.09
N GLU A 346 -15.06 -11.53 -13.33
CA GLU A 346 -15.68 -12.74 -13.88
C GLU A 346 -14.70 -13.92 -13.92
N ASP A 347 -13.42 -13.63 -14.17
CA ASP A 347 -12.33 -14.60 -14.20
C ASP A 347 -11.83 -15.03 -12.80
N GLY A 348 -12.47 -14.53 -11.73
CA GLY A 348 -12.14 -14.93 -10.35
C GLY A 348 -10.98 -14.16 -9.72
N PHE A 349 -10.55 -13.02 -10.29
CA PHE A 349 -9.47 -12.22 -9.74
C PHE A 349 -9.96 -10.96 -9.04
N VAL A 350 -9.23 -10.55 -8.01
CA VAL A 350 -9.43 -9.28 -7.33
C VAL A 350 -8.23 -8.37 -7.55
N LYS A 351 -8.42 -7.31 -8.29
CA LYS A 351 -7.40 -6.37 -8.75
C LYS A 351 -7.36 -5.15 -7.85
N ALA A 352 -6.42 -5.13 -6.92
CA ALA A 352 -6.24 -4.01 -6.01
C ALA A 352 -5.45 -2.87 -6.67
N SER A 353 -5.78 -1.64 -6.31
CA SER A 353 -4.97 -0.48 -6.70
C SER A 353 -3.86 -0.23 -5.68
N TYR A 354 -2.63 -0.12 -6.14
CA TYR A 354 -1.48 0.18 -5.30
C TYR A 354 -1.03 1.64 -5.45
N MET A 355 -0.85 2.32 -4.33
CA MET A 355 -0.16 3.60 -4.27
C MET A 355 1.31 3.36 -3.89
N GLN A 356 2.21 3.56 -4.81
CA GLN A 356 3.63 3.23 -4.67
C GLN A 356 4.32 4.00 -3.53
N LEU A 357 3.96 5.25 -3.33
CA LEU A 357 4.36 6.10 -2.20
C LEU A 357 3.14 6.39 -1.32
N GLY A 358 2.47 5.35 -0.82
CA GLY A 358 1.25 5.46 -0.05
C GLY A 358 1.43 5.99 1.35
N ALA A 359 2.58 5.72 1.97
CA ALA A 359 2.98 6.24 3.28
C ALA A 359 4.20 7.17 3.15
N ASP A 360 4.34 8.11 4.09
CA ASP A 360 5.49 9.03 4.15
C ASP A 360 6.83 8.32 4.39
N THR A 361 6.81 7.09 4.89
CA THR A 361 7.98 6.22 5.01
C THR A 361 8.41 5.60 3.67
N GLY A 362 7.65 5.81 2.60
CA GLY A 362 7.91 5.19 1.30
C GLY A 362 7.24 3.83 1.11
N ARG A 363 6.55 3.29 2.12
CA ARG A 363 5.78 2.04 1.96
C ARG A 363 4.67 2.21 0.95
N MET A 364 4.44 1.16 0.17
CA MET A 364 3.27 1.05 -0.69
C MET A 364 2.01 0.89 0.16
N SER A 365 0.88 1.36 -0.34
CA SER A 365 -0.43 1.06 0.22
C SER A 365 -1.35 0.48 -0.85
N SER A 366 -2.22 -0.42 -0.44
CA SER A 366 -3.22 -1.06 -1.30
C SER A 366 -4.62 -0.56 -0.97
N ILE A 367 -5.43 -0.32 -1.99
CA ILE A 367 -6.83 0.12 -1.85
C ILE A 367 -7.72 -0.59 -2.87
N LYS A 368 -8.99 -0.74 -2.53
CA LYS A 368 -10.07 -1.23 -3.40
C LYS A 368 -9.85 -2.64 -4.02
N PRO A 369 -9.65 -3.67 -3.19
CA PRO A 369 -9.60 -3.70 -1.72
C PRO A 369 -8.19 -3.44 -1.19
N ASN A 370 -8.07 -3.35 0.16
CA ASN A 370 -6.76 -3.28 0.78
C ASN A 370 -6.24 -4.69 1.11
N ASN A 371 -5.50 -5.28 0.19
CA ASN A 371 -4.92 -6.62 0.35
C ASN A 371 -3.95 -6.71 1.55
N GLN A 372 -3.31 -5.59 1.94
CA GLN A 372 -2.40 -5.54 3.09
C GLN A 372 -3.10 -5.62 4.45
N GLN A 373 -4.44 -5.56 4.49
CA GLN A 373 -5.23 -5.74 5.72
C GLN A 373 -5.85 -7.12 5.86
N ILE A 374 -5.63 -8.03 4.92
CA ILE A 374 -6.10 -9.41 5.01
C ILE A 374 -5.33 -10.10 6.14
N PRO A 375 -6.02 -10.55 7.23
CA PRO A 375 -5.35 -11.14 8.38
C PRO A 375 -4.67 -12.46 8.02
N ARG A 376 -3.48 -12.71 8.58
CA ARG A 376 -2.74 -13.98 8.38
C ARG A 376 -3.50 -15.20 8.93
N ASP A 377 -4.19 -15.03 10.07
CA ASP A 377 -4.96 -16.06 10.79
C ASP A 377 -6.42 -16.18 10.32
N SER A 378 -6.71 -15.85 9.06
CA SER A 378 -8.09 -15.78 8.59
C SER A 378 -8.39 -16.80 7.50
N GLU A 379 -9.63 -17.19 7.46
CA GLU A 379 -10.25 -18.04 6.46
C GLU A 379 -10.13 -17.41 5.04
N PHE A 380 -9.86 -16.11 4.95
CA PHE A 380 -9.66 -15.41 3.67
C PHE A 380 -8.47 -15.91 2.87
N ARG A 381 -7.32 -16.20 3.53
CA ARG A 381 -6.15 -16.72 2.81
C ARG A 381 -6.42 -18.09 2.20
N GLN A 382 -7.33 -18.86 2.78
CA GLN A 382 -7.79 -20.13 2.21
C GLN A 382 -8.59 -19.92 0.91
N CYS A 383 -9.38 -18.84 0.84
CA CYS A 383 -10.15 -18.50 -0.36
C CYS A 383 -9.28 -18.01 -1.52
N VAL A 384 -8.02 -17.61 -1.29
CA VAL A 384 -7.08 -17.25 -2.35
C VAL A 384 -6.42 -18.51 -2.88
N GLN A 385 -6.80 -18.91 -4.09
CA GLN A 385 -6.45 -20.19 -4.71
C GLN A 385 -5.88 -19.98 -6.09
N ALA A 386 -4.74 -20.62 -6.38
CA ALA A 386 -4.12 -20.60 -7.70
C ALA A 386 -5.06 -21.20 -8.76
N PRO A 387 -5.11 -20.65 -9.98
CA PRO A 387 -5.82 -21.26 -11.09
C PRO A 387 -5.26 -22.66 -11.42
N LYS A 388 -6.06 -23.51 -12.05
CA LYS A 388 -5.61 -24.86 -12.46
C LYS A 388 -4.33 -24.80 -13.31
N GLY A 389 -3.32 -25.59 -12.93
CA GLY A 389 -2.00 -25.64 -13.58
C GLY A 389 -1.08 -24.49 -13.21
N TRP A 390 -1.43 -23.74 -12.14
CA TRP A 390 -0.62 -22.70 -11.52
C TRP A 390 -0.41 -23.00 -10.04
N LYS A 391 0.63 -22.41 -9.46
CA LYS A 391 0.92 -22.42 -8.03
C LYS A 391 1.06 -20.97 -7.53
N ILE A 392 0.79 -20.77 -6.26
CA ILE A 392 1.22 -19.59 -5.52
C ILE A 392 2.64 -19.86 -5.05
N VAL A 393 3.55 -18.96 -5.42
CA VAL A 393 4.91 -18.91 -4.88
C VAL A 393 5.00 -17.63 -4.07
N ASP A 394 5.23 -17.77 -2.78
CA ASP A 394 5.23 -16.67 -1.82
C ASP A 394 6.58 -16.59 -1.12
N ALA A 395 7.07 -15.38 -0.92
CA ALA A 395 8.26 -15.17 -0.10
C ALA A 395 8.13 -13.91 0.77
N ASP A 396 8.57 -14.04 2.03
CA ASP A 396 8.58 -13.00 3.05
C ASP A 396 10.04 -12.74 3.51
N PHE A 397 10.39 -11.47 3.76
CA PHE A 397 11.68 -11.13 4.35
C PHE A 397 11.72 -11.46 5.84
N SER A 398 12.64 -12.32 6.24
CA SER A 398 12.73 -12.75 7.63
C SER A 398 13.29 -11.65 8.53
N GLN A 399 12.46 -11.10 9.42
CA GLN A 399 12.81 -10.08 10.42
C GLN A 399 13.50 -8.83 9.83
N MET A 400 13.11 -8.39 8.64
CA MET A 400 13.75 -7.29 7.89
C MET A 400 14.00 -6.04 8.75
N GLU A 401 13.00 -5.58 9.53
CA GLU A 401 13.15 -4.36 10.32
C GLU A 401 14.23 -4.49 11.41
N LEU A 402 14.38 -5.67 12.02
CA LEU A 402 15.41 -5.93 13.03
C LEU A 402 16.81 -6.04 12.40
N ARG A 403 16.92 -6.69 11.24
CA ARG A 403 18.17 -6.76 10.46
C ARG A 403 18.62 -5.37 10.01
N LEU A 404 17.69 -4.57 9.48
CA LEU A 404 17.96 -3.18 9.11
C LEU A 404 18.38 -2.32 10.30
N ALA A 405 17.73 -2.47 11.45
CA ALA A 405 18.14 -1.74 12.65
C ALA A 405 19.55 -2.14 13.11
N ALA A 406 19.88 -3.43 13.11
CA ALA A 406 21.23 -3.92 13.43
C ALA A 406 22.28 -3.28 12.52
N ALA A 407 22.03 -3.25 11.21
CA ALA A 407 22.92 -2.67 10.21
C ALA A 407 23.04 -1.15 10.35
N LEU A 408 21.92 -0.42 10.43
CA LEU A 408 21.89 1.04 10.49
C LEU A 408 22.49 1.61 11.78
N ALA A 409 22.27 0.93 12.91
CA ALA A 409 22.83 1.30 14.20
C ALA A 409 24.24 0.72 14.42
N ASN A 410 24.73 -0.12 13.52
CA ASN A 410 25.97 -0.89 13.65
C ASN A 410 26.06 -1.60 15.04
N ASP A 411 24.96 -2.25 15.45
CA ASP A 411 24.88 -2.89 16.75
C ASP A 411 25.54 -4.28 16.72
N ARG A 412 26.69 -4.39 17.38
CA ARG A 412 27.53 -5.59 17.34
C ARG A 412 26.81 -6.83 17.88
N ASN A 413 25.99 -6.70 18.90
CA ASN A 413 25.29 -7.84 19.51
C ASN A 413 24.16 -8.33 18.62
N MET A 414 23.38 -7.42 18.01
CA MET A 414 22.37 -7.82 17.01
C MET A 414 23.02 -8.45 15.77
N ILE A 415 24.10 -7.84 15.24
CA ILE A 415 24.84 -8.36 14.07
C ILE A 415 25.33 -9.78 14.37
N LYS A 416 25.97 -9.98 15.54
CA LYS A 416 26.47 -11.29 15.96
C LYS A 416 25.36 -12.34 16.07
N ALA A 417 24.22 -11.98 16.66
CA ALA A 417 23.08 -12.89 16.78
C ALA A 417 22.57 -13.33 15.40
N PHE A 418 22.45 -12.41 14.44
CA PHE A 418 22.05 -12.77 13.08
C PHE A 418 23.11 -13.60 12.34
N GLN A 419 24.41 -13.33 12.53
CA GLN A 419 25.49 -14.11 11.92
C GLN A 419 25.58 -15.53 12.47
N SER A 420 25.27 -15.75 13.76
CA SER A 420 25.21 -17.09 14.36
C SER A 420 23.99 -17.91 13.94
N GLY A 421 23.00 -17.29 13.27
CA GLY A 421 21.74 -17.94 12.91
C GLY A 421 20.81 -18.16 14.09
N GLU A 422 21.06 -17.53 15.25
CA GLU A 422 20.19 -17.61 16.41
C GLU A 422 18.90 -16.80 16.22
N ASP A 423 17.79 -17.28 16.79
CA ASP A 423 16.57 -16.47 16.91
C ASP A 423 16.87 -15.24 17.77
N LEU A 424 16.75 -14.03 17.20
CA LEU A 424 17.07 -12.80 17.91
C LEU A 424 16.25 -12.62 19.19
N HIS A 425 15.03 -13.10 19.24
CA HIS A 425 14.19 -13.00 20.45
C HIS A 425 14.68 -13.93 21.54
N GLU A 426 15.16 -15.12 21.18
CA GLU A 426 15.79 -16.07 22.10
C GLU A 426 17.12 -15.52 22.61
N TYR A 427 17.97 -15.03 21.70
CA TYR A 427 19.21 -14.37 22.07
C TYR A 427 18.97 -13.21 23.05
N THR A 428 17.99 -12.34 22.76
CA THR A 428 17.61 -11.23 23.65
C THR A 428 17.12 -11.74 25.01
N ALA A 429 16.29 -12.78 25.04
CA ALA A 429 15.77 -13.40 26.25
C ALA A 429 16.91 -13.90 27.16
N ASN A 430 17.88 -14.60 26.56
CA ASN A 430 19.06 -15.12 27.26
C ASN A 430 19.92 -13.98 27.83
N GLN A 431 20.17 -12.92 27.05
CA GLN A 431 20.96 -11.77 27.50
C GLN A 431 20.29 -10.98 28.64
N MET A 432 18.97 -10.91 28.62
CA MET A 432 18.20 -10.15 29.61
C MET A 432 17.72 -10.99 30.79
N GLY A 433 17.85 -12.33 30.74
CA GLY A 433 17.32 -13.24 31.75
C GLY A 433 15.81 -13.17 31.86
N CYS A 434 15.09 -13.13 30.74
CA CYS A 434 13.62 -13.04 30.70
C CYS A 434 13.03 -14.04 29.70
N GLU A 435 11.69 -14.19 29.72
CA GLU A 435 10.99 -15.03 28.76
C GLU A 435 11.09 -14.49 27.33
N ARG A 436 11.12 -15.38 26.33
CA ARG A 436 11.19 -15.04 24.90
C ARG A 436 10.07 -14.06 24.46
N GLN A 437 8.86 -14.20 25.00
CA GLN A 437 7.74 -13.32 24.66
C GLN A 437 7.95 -11.89 25.17
N ILE A 438 8.58 -11.73 26.33
CA ILE A 438 9.00 -10.42 26.86
C ILE A 438 10.09 -9.82 25.98
N ALA A 439 11.10 -10.62 25.62
CA ALA A 439 12.16 -10.19 24.72
C ALA A 439 11.64 -9.77 23.33
N LYS A 440 10.68 -10.51 22.78
CA LYS A 440 9.97 -10.14 21.54
C LYS A 440 9.26 -8.81 21.70
N SER A 441 8.60 -8.58 22.82
CA SER A 441 7.94 -7.29 23.13
C SER A 441 8.94 -6.15 23.21
N ALA A 442 10.12 -6.38 23.81
CA ALA A 442 11.19 -5.40 23.92
C ALA A 442 11.80 -5.09 22.54
N ASN A 443 12.10 -6.11 21.74
CA ASN A 443 12.72 -5.96 20.41
C ASN A 443 11.87 -5.08 19.48
N PHE A 444 10.55 -5.26 19.44
CA PHE A 444 9.69 -4.42 18.60
C PHE A 444 9.24 -3.12 19.29
N GLY A 445 8.99 -3.16 20.59
CA GLY A 445 8.50 -2.00 21.35
C GLY A 445 9.55 -0.90 21.52
N LEU A 446 10.82 -1.26 21.67
CA LEU A 446 11.91 -0.33 21.96
C LEU A 446 12.73 0.08 20.73
N LEU A 447 12.64 -0.67 19.63
CA LEU A 447 13.44 -0.48 18.42
C LEU A 447 13.44 0.97 17.93
N TYR A 448 12.30 1.63 17.99
CA TYR A 448 12.11 2.98 17.49
C TYR A 448 12.25 4.07 18.56
N GLY A 449 12.82 3.75 19.72
CA GLY A 449 13.06 4.74 20.78
C GLY A 449 11.83 5.04 21.65
N ALA A 450 10.92 4.08 21.78
CA ALA A 450 9.82 4.21 22.75
C ALA A 450 10.37 4.12 24.19
N GLY A 451 9.74 4.87 25.11
CA GLY A 451 10.03 4.79 26.55
C GLY A 451 9.36 3.59 27.21
N ALA A 452 9.55 3.43 28.54
CA ALA A 452 8.97 2.35 29.32
C ALA A 452 7.44 2.25 29.17
N GLU A 453 6.73 3.36 29.18
CA GLU A 453 5.28 3.38 28.97
C GLU A 453 4.87 2.91 27.57
N GLY A 454 5.67 3.25 26.53
CA GLY A 454 5.47 2.74 25.19
C GLY A 454 5.67 1.23 25.08
N LEU A 455 6.71 0.70 25.75
CA LEU A 455 6.93 -0.73 25.86
C LEU A 455 5.76 -1.44 26.57
N ARG A 456 5.30 -0.91 27.70
CA ARG A 456 4.17 -1.46 28.46
C ARG A 456 2.90 -1.55 27.62
N LYS A 457 2.59 -0.48 26.86
CA LYS A 457 1.46 -0.45 25.94
C LYS A 457 1.60 -1.48 24.82
N TYR A 458 2.79 -1.55 24.21
CA TYR A 458 3.05 -2.52 23.15
C TYR A 458 2.94 -3.97 23.65
N ALA A 459 3.58 -4.29 24.79
CA ALA A 459 3.51 -5.61 25.41
C ALA A 459 2.04 -5.99 25.73
N GLY A 460 1.27 -5.09 26.34
CA GLY A 460 -0.17 -5.28 26.56
C GLY A 460 -0.95 -5.51 25.28
N SER A 461 -0.53 -4.90 24.16
CA SER A 461 -1.19 -5.11 22.85
C SER A 461 -1.04 -6.53 22.28
N ILE A 462 -0.06 -7.29 22.73
CA ILE A 462 0.19 -8.69 22.34
C ILE A 462 -0.03 -9.69 23.49
N GLY A 463 -0.67 -9.23 24.59
CA GLY A 463 -1.06 -10.10 25.71
C GLY A 463 -0.04 -10.24 26.83
N VAL A 464 1.07 -9.48 26.81
CA VAL A 464 2.08 -9.45 27.87
C VAL A 464 1.80 -8.31 28.83
N ILE A 465 1.48 -8.61 30.09
CA ILE A 465 1.19 -7.60 31.12
C ILE A 465 2.49 -7.27 31.85
N LEU A 466 2.91 -6.01 31.81
CA LEU A 466 4.09 -5.50 32.50
C LEU A 466 3.69 -4.39 33.49
N SER A 467 4.28 -4.41 34.69
CA SER A 467 4.27 -3.23 35.56
C SER A 467 5.11 -2.11 34.96
N TYR A 468 4.96 -0.88 35.44
CA TYR A 468 5.79 0.22 34.95
C TYR A 468 7.27 0.02 35.33
N GLU A 469 7.51 -0.47 36.55
CA GLU A 469 8.84 -0.78 37.08
C GLU A 469 9.52 -1.89 36.24
N ASP A 470 8.79 -2.95 35.87
CA ASP A 470 9.30 -3.99 34.99
C ASP A 470 9.61 -3.46 33.60
N ALA A 471 8.75 -2.61 33.05
CA ALA A 471 8.99 -2.00 31.75
C ALA A 471 10.23 -1.08 31.76
N VAL A 472 10.50 -0.35 32.86
CA VAL A 472 11.74 0.43 33.03
C VAL A 472 12.95 -0.49 33.07
N ARG A 473 12.92 -1.55 33.91
CA ARG A 473 14.01 -2.54 34.01
C ARG A 473 14.31 -3.22 32.69
N ILE A 474 13.28 -3.68 31.98
CA ILE A 474 13.41 -4.33 30.68
C ILE A 474 13.99 -3.37 29.64
N ARG A 475 13.50 -2.14 29.56
CA ARG A 475 14.03 -1.11 28.67
C ARG A 475 15.52 -0.86 28.91
N ASP A 476 15.90 -0.67 30.15
CA ASP A 476 17.30 -0.34 30.50
C ASP A 476 18.22 -1.52 30.24
N SER A 477 17.80 -2.75 30.54
CA SER A 477 18.51 -3.97 30.21
C SER A 477 18.68 -4.14 28.70
N TRP A 478 17.61 -3.92 27.94
CA TRP A 478 17.61 -4.00 26.48
C TRP A 478 18.56 -2.97 25.84
N LEU A 479 18.52 -1.72 26.29
CA LEU A 479 19.41 -0.66 25.80
C LEU A 479 20.88 -0.88 26.21
N ASN A 480 21.14 -1.60 27.30
CA ASN A 480 22.49 -2.00 27.67
C ASN A 480 22.99 -3.17 26.82
N THR A 481 22.11 -4.10 26.47
CA THR A 481 22.41 -5.21 25.55
C THR A 481 22.73 -4.69 24.15
N TYR A 482 21.94 -3.72 23.67
CA TYR A 482 22.05 -3.15 22.33
C TYR A 482 22.55 -1.71 22.33
N SER A 483 23.85 -1.57 22.64
CA SER A 483 24.48 -0.27 22.81
C SER A 483 24.55 0.57 21.52
N GLY A 484 24.65 -0.07 20.36
CA GLY A 484 24.58 0.59 19.05
C GLY A 484 23.20 1.23 18.79
N ILE A 485 22.14 0.49 19.09
CA ILE A 485 20.77 1.02 19.01
C ILE A 485 20.57 2.19 19.97
N ARG A 486 21.07 2.07 21.21
CA ARG A 486 21.00 3.16 22.20
C ARG A 486 21.66 4.45 21.69
N GLU A 487 22.85 4.35 21.13
CA GLU A 487 23.58 5.52 20.61
C GLU A 487 22.86 6.10 19.38
N TRP A 488 22.38 5.25 18.47
CA TRP A 488 21.60 5.67 17.32
C TRP A 488 20.31 6.41 17.72
N GLN A 489 19.56 5.91 18.71
CA GLN A 489 18.37 6.57 19.26
C GLN A 489 18.72 7.92 19.92
N LYS A 490 19.82 7.99 20.69
CA LYS A 490 20.29 9.22 21.32
C LYS A 490 20.64 10.28 20.29
N ASN A 491 21.32 9.91 19.21
CA ASN A 491 21.65 10.81 18.11
C ASN A 491 20.39 11.36 17.42
N ASN A 492 19.40 10.51 17.15
CA ASN A 492 18.12 10.95 16.60
C ASN A 492 17.33 11.86 17.56
N LEU A 493 17.42 11.64 18.87
CA LEU A 493 16.82 12.51 19.87
C LEU A 493 17.49 13.89 19.87
N ASN A 494 18.82 13.96 19.80
CA ASN A 494 19.57 15.22 19.74
C ASN A 494 19.18 15.99 18.46
N ILE A 495 19.18 15.36 17.30
CA ILE A 495 18.74 16.00 16.05
C ILE A 495 17.30 16.51 16.17
N ALA A 496 16.38 15.77 16.81
CA ALA A 496 15.02 16.23 17.00
C ALA A 496 14.93 17.50 17.85
N ARG A 497 15.80 17.63 18.87
CA ARG A 497 15.90 18.83 19.70
C ARG A 497 16.53 20.01 18.97
N ASP A 498 17.64 19.77 18.26
CA ASP A 498 18.37 20.79 17.52
C ASP A 498 17.51 21.41 16.40
N THR A 499 16.56 20.66 15.86
CA THR A 499 15.65 21.08 14.79
C THR A 499 14.21 21.32 15.26
N GLU A 500 13.99 21.53 16.57
CA GLU A 500 12.66 21.71 17.16
C GLU A 500 11.94 22.96 16.62
N ASN A 501 12.71 24.01 16.36
CA ASN A 501 12.20 25.31 15.89
C ASN A 501 12.20 25.44 14.37
N ASP A 502 12.66 24.44 13.62
CA ASP A 502 12.64 24.49 12.18
C ASP A 502 11.19 24.42 11.66
N GLU A 503 10.87 25.22 10.65
CA GLU A 503 9.56 25.13 10.00
C GLU A 503 9.33 23.70 9.45
N TRP A 504 10.38 23.13 8.87
CA TRP A 504 10.43 21.76 8.37
C TRP A 504 11.77 21.12 8.70
N ALA A 505 11.77 20.18 9.63
CA ALA A 505 12.89 19.26 9.81
C ALA A 505 12.78 18.14 8.76
N GLU A 506 13.89 17.47 8.46
CA GLU A 506 13.87 16.32 7.55
C GLU A 506 14.56 15.09 8.15
N VAL A 507 14.15 13.92 7.69
CA VAL A 507 14.83 12.65 7.89
C VAL A 507 14.99 11.98 6.53
N ARG A 508 16.17 11.38 6.30
CA ARG A 508 16.50 10.72 5.04
C ARG A 508 16.64 9.22 5.21
N ILE A 509 16.23 8.50 4.18
CA ILE A 509 16.36 7.06 4.09
C ILE A 509 17.72 6.76 3.47
N PRO A 510 18.57 5.94 4.10
CA PRO A 510 19.89 5.60 3.57
C PRO A 510 19.82 5.06 2.14
N GLN A 511 20.93 5.13 1.41
CA GLN A 511 21.15 4.68 0.03
C GLN A 511 20.26 5.34 -1.03
N THR A 512 18.93 5.42 -0.84
CA THR A 512 18.03 6.11 -1.77
C THR A 512 18.04 7.62 -1.61
N ASN A 513 18.45 8.09 -0.43
CA ASN A 513 18.37 9.48 -0.01
C ASN A 513 16.96 10.09 -0.06
N MET A 514 15.92 9.24 -0.17
CA MET A 514 14.53 9.67 -0.05
C MET A 514 14.34 10.43 1.25
N ARG A 515 13.78 11.63 1.18
CA ARG A 515 13.53 12.46 2.36
C ARG A 515 12.07 12.43 2.78
N ARG A 516 11.86 12.59 4.09
CA ARG A 516 10.56 12.86 4.68
C ARG A 516 10.64 14.16 5.46
N PHE A 517 9.76 15.11 5.19
CA PHE A 517 9.62 16.32 5.97
C PHE A 517 8.82 16.05 7.26
N LEU A 518 9.30 16.64 8.37
CA LEU A 518 8.70 16.53 9.69
C LEU A 518 8.34 17.93 10.21
N LYS A 519 7.13 18.11 10.75
CA LYS A 519 6.68 19.37 11.33
C LYS A 519 6.13 19.17 12.73
N GLY A 520 6.57 20.03 13.66
CA GLY A 520 6.07 20.07 15.04
C GLY A 520 6.17 18.72 15.75
N LYS A 521 5.06 18.20 16.28
CA LYS A 521 5.03 16.92 17.03
C LYS A 521 5.49 15.67 16.24
N LEU A 522 5.60 15.76 14.92
CA LEU A 522 6.17 14.68 14.11
C LEU A 522 7.69 14.62 14.19
N ASN A 523 8.37 15.74 14.53
CA ASN A 523 9.82 15.77 14.71
C ASN A 523 10.20 15.25 16.11
N ARG A 524 10.09 13.94 16.30
CA ARG A 524 10.39 13.23 17.55
C ARG A 524 11.21 11.97 17.29
N VAL A 525 11.93 11.50 18.30
CA VAL A 525 12.85 10.36 18.22
C VAL A 525 12.19 9.12 17.58
N THR A 526 10.96 8.79 17.98
CA THR A 526 10.27 7.60 17.45
C THR A 526 9.99 7.67 15.96
N VAL A 527 9.65 8.83 15.41
CA VAL A 527 9.44 9.04 13.97
C VAL A 527 10.77 9.04 13.23
N ARG A 528 11.80 9.68 13.81
CA ARG A 528 13.14 9.75 13.21
C ARG A 528 13.83 8.38 13.15
N CYS A 529 13.63 7.54 14.16
CA CYS A 529 14.14 6.15 14.15
C CYS A 529 13.33 5.22 13.27
N ASN A 530 12.00 5.36 13.24
CA ASN A 530 11.13 4.51 12.43
C ASN A 530 11.31 4.76 10.91
N THR A 531 11.44 6.03 10.50
CA THR A 531 11.46 6.39 9.07
C THR A 531 12.60 5.74 8.27
N PRO A 532 13.88 5.73 8.72
CA PRO A 532 14.97 5.09 7.98
C PRO A 532 14.79 3.59 7.86
N ILE A 533 14.33 2.90 8.91
CA ILE A 533 14.16 1.44 8.91
C ILE A 533 13.01 1.04 7.97
N GLN A 534 11.82 1.62 8.18
CA GLN A 534 10.67 1.30 7.33
C GLN A 534 10.88 1.75 5.88
N GLY A 535 11.57 2.87 5.68
CA GLY A 535 11.87 3.37 4.35
C GLY A 535 12.89 2.51 3.61
N ALA A 536 13.91 2.02 4.31
CA ALA A 536 14.85 1.05 3.75
C ALA A 536 14.14 -0.26 3.39
N GLY A 537 13.30 -0.81 4.27
CA GLY A 537 12.50 -2.00 3.96
C GLY A 537 11.61 -1.81 2.72
N ALA A 538 10.94 -0.66 2.61
CA ALA A 538 10.14 -0.34 1.43
C ALA A 538 10.99 -0.24 0.15
N ALA A 539 12.19 0.32 0.24
CA ALA A 539 13.12 0.42 -0.88
C ALA A 539 13.68 -0.95 -1.30
N ILE A 540 13.97 -1.83 -0.34
CA ILE A 540 14.41 -3.22 -0.58
C ILE A 540 13.33 -3.99 -1.33
N LEU A 541 12.09 -3.97 -0.84
CA LEU A 541 10.95 -4.62 -1.49
C LEU A 541 10.77 -4.13 -2.93
N LYS A 542 10.85 -2.82 -3.15
CA LYS A 542 10.78 -2.23 -4.50
C LYS A 542 11.96 -2.63 -5.37
N CYS A 543 13.16 -2.70 -4.81
CA CYS A 543 14.34 -3.19 -5.53
C CYS A 543 14.14 -4.64 -5.99
N ALA A 544 13.62 -5.50 -5.10
CA ALA A 544 13.27 -6.88 -5.42
C ALA A 544 12.21 -6.96 -6.52
N LEU A 545 11.12 -6.18 -6.41
CA LEU A 545 10.06 -6.09 -7.41
C LEU A 545 10.57 -5.67 -8.79
N GLY A 546 11.39 -4.62 -8.86
CA GLY A 546 11.94 -4.16 -10.13
C GLY A 546 12.89 -5.18 -10.78
N ASN A 547 13.70 -5.89 -9.98
CA ASN A 547 14.57 -6.95 -10.49
C ASN A 547 13.78 -8.20 -10.89
N LEU A 548 12.70 -8.50 -10.17
CA LEU A 548 11.82 -9.62 -10.46
C LEU A 548 11.06 -9.41 -11.78
N TRP A 549 10.61 -8.18 -12.03
CA TRP A 549 9.95 -7.82 -13.28
C TRP A 549 10.82 -8.11 -14.51
N ASP A 550 12.11 -7.81 -14.46
CA ASP A 550 13.02 -8.09 -15.57
C ASP A 550 13.00 -9.59 -15.91
N LYS A 551 13.01 -10.46 -14.90
CA LYS A 551 12.95 -11.93 -15.05
C LYS A 551 11.58 -12.43 -15.53
N VAL A 552 10.49 -11.86 -15.01
CA VAL A 552 9.12 -12.17 -15.45
C VAL A 552 8.95 -11.84 -16.94
N LYS A 553 9.45 -10.69 -17.37
CA LYS A 553 9.40 -10.26 -18.76
C LYS A 553 10.18 -11.21 -19.70
N GLU A 554 11.32 -11.73 -19.26
CA GLU A 554 12.12 -12.69 -20.02
C GLU A 554 11.43 -14.06 -20.12
N THR A 555 10.76 -14.50 -19.05
CA THR A 555 10.07 -15.80 -19.00
C THR A 555 8.71 -15.78 -19.72
N GLY A 556 8.00 -14.68 -19.66
CA GLY A 556 6.66 -14.46 -20.21
C GLY A 556 5.55 -14.52 -19.17
N GLU A 557 4.59 -13.59 -19.29
CA GLU A 557 3.45 -13.48 -18.36
C GLU A 557 2.44 -14.64 -18.47
N ASP A 558 2.51 -15.41 -19.52
CA ASP A 558 1.75 -16.67 -19.70
C ASP A 558 2.25 -17.79 -18.78
N LYS A 559 3.45 -17.63 -18.20
CA LYS A 559 4.09 -18.59 -17.29
C LYS A 559 4.24 -18.09 -15.88
N VAL A 560 4.54 -16.80 -15.69
CA VAL A 560 4.79 -16.21 -14.37
C VAL A 560 4.20 -14.81 -14.27
N ARG A 561 3.56 -14.49 -13.16
CA ARG A 561 2.93 -13.19 -12.89
C ARG A 561 3.20 -12.73 -11.48
N ILE A 562 3.51 -11.46 -11.30
CA ILE A 562 3.54 -10.81 -9.99
C ILE A 562 2.10 -10.46 -9.62
N ALA A 563 1.53 -11.13 -8.63
CA ALA A 563 0.13 -11.00 -8.26
C ALA A 563 -0.11 -9.92 -7.20
N ALA A 564 0.75 -9.87 -6.17
CA ALA A 564 0.60 -8.91 -5.07
C ALA A 564 1.91 -8.67 -4.31
N ALA A 565 1.93 -7.55 -3.58
CA ALA A 565 2.89 -7.27 -2.51
C ALA A 565 2.13 -6.93 -1.24
N VAL A 566 2.42 -7.63 -0.13
CA VAL A 566 1.73 -7.49 1.15
C VAL A 566 2.77 -7.28 2.26
N HIS A 567 2.90 -6.04 2.75
CA HIS A 567 3.95 -5.64 3.71
C HIS A 567 5.37 -5.88 3.15
N ASP A 568 6.02 -6.94 3.59
CA ASP A 568 7.36 -7.43 3.23
C ASP A 568 7.32 -8.76 2.44
N GLU A 569 6.11 -9.17 2.01
CA GLU A 569 5.78 -10.40 1.30
C GLU A 569 5.54 -10.13 -0.19
N LEU A 570 6.05 -10.99 -1.09
CA LEU A 570 5.80 -10.98 -2.53
C LEU A 570 5.12 -12.27 -2.97
N ILE A 571 4.00 -12.12 -3.68
CA ILE A 571 3.17 -13.23 -4.15
C ILE A 571 3.21 -13.31 -5.66
N LEU A 572 3.65 -14.46 -6.16
CA LEU A 572 3.66 -14.79 -7.59
C LEU A 572 2.61 -15.86 -7.91
N LEU A 573 2.10 -15.80 -9.12
CA LEU A 573 1.43 -16.93 -9.78
C LEU A 573 2.41 -17.51 -10.79
N VAL A 574 2.71 -18.78 -10.66
CA VAL A 574 3.71 -19.49 -11.47
C VAL A 574 3.11 -20.78 -12.02
N LYS A 575 3.40 -21.11 -13.27
CA LYS A 575 3.03 -22.43 -13.83
C LYS A 575 3.64 -23.54 -12.98
N GLU A 576 2.85 -24.60 -12.75
CA GLU A 576 3.20 -25.68 -11.83
C GLU A 576 4.56 -26.31 -12.12
N ASP A 577 4.91 -26.47 -13.39
CA ASP A 577 6.19 -27.03 -13.86
C ASP A 577 7.41 -26.11 -13.61
N LEU A 578 7.19 -24.84 -13.32
CA LEU A 578 8.23 -23.83 -13.04
C LEU A 578 8.26 -23.40 -11.56
N ALA A 579 7.38 -23.95 -10.72
CA ALA A 579 7.19 -23.45 -9.37
C ALA A 579 8.46 -23.52 -8.50
N ASP A 580 9.17 -24.65 -8.52
CA ASP A 580 10.42 -24.85 -7.76
C ASP A 580 11.55 -23.91 -8.24
N GLU A 581 11.70 -23.77 -9.55
CA GLU A 581 12.69 -22.86 -10.15
C GLU A 581 12.40 -21.40 -9.73
N TRP A 582 11.14 -20.99 -9.81
CA TRP A 582 10.74 -19.63 -9.48
C TRP A 582 10.73 -19.33 -7.98
N ALA A 583 10.58 -20.33 -7.13
CA ALA A 583 10.78 -20.19 -5.70
C ALA A 583 12.23 -19.79 -5.39
N GLU A 584 13.20 -20.45 -6.01
CA GLU A 584 14.62 -20.10 -5.84
C GLU A 584 14.96 -18.73 -6.47
N ILE A 585 14.38 -18.41 -7.64
CA ILE A 585 14.55 -17.11 -8.27
C ILE A 585 13.99 -16.00 -7.38
N LEU A 586 12.79 -16.17 -6.81
CA LEU A 586 12.15 -15.22 -5.92
C LEU A 586 13.00 -14.99 -4.67
N LYS A 587 13.36 -16.07 -3.96
CA LYS A 587 14.21 -16.05 -2.78
C LYS A 587 15.51 -15.29 -3.04
N THR A 588 16.28 -15.74 -4.02
CA THR A 588 17.58 -15.15 -4.37
C THR A 588 17.44 -13.67 -4.77
N THR A 589 16.39 -13.31 -5.48
CA THR A 589 16.14 -11.92 -5.89
C THR A 589 15.86 -11.03 -4.68
N MET A 590 15.08 -11.51 -3.71
CA MET A 590 14.79 -10.80 -2.47
C MET A 590 16.03 -10.68 -1.60
N GLU A 591 16.74 -11.77 -1.33
CA GLU A 591 17.99 -11.77 -0.53
C GLU A 591 19.06 -10.85 -1.14
N ASN A 592 19.26 -10.88 -2.46
CA ASN A 592 20.21 -10.00 -3.16
C ASN A 592 19.79 -8.52 -3.09
N ALA A 593 18.48 -8.22 -3.05
CA ALA A 593 18.01 -6.85 -2.85
C ALA A 593 18.30 -6.37 -1.43
N GLU A 594 18.08 -7.21 -0.43
CA GLU A 594 18.26 -6.91 0.99
C GLU A 594 19.76 -6.81 1.36
N ALA A 595 20.59 -7.71 0.88
CA ALA A 595 22.02 -7.78 1.19
C ALA A 595 22.77 -6.47 0.92
N LYS A 596 22.33 -5.70 -0.08
CA LYS A 596 22.91 -4.38 -0.40
C LYS A 596 22.78 -3.36 0.72
N TRP A 597 21.86 -3.58 1.67
CA TRP A 597 21.53 -2.65 2.75
C TRP A 597 22.08 -3.09 4.10
N LEU A 598 22.40 -4.38 4.24
CA LEU A 598 22.64 -5.00 5.53
C LEU A 598 24.12 -5.05 5.94
N GLY A 599 25.08 -4.79 5.02
CA GLY A 599 26.51 -4.93 5.32
C GLY A 599 26.84 -6.33 5.82
N ASP A 600 27.27 -6.45 7.08
CA ASP A 600 27.68 -7.73 7.69
C ASP A 600 26.49 -8.57 8.22
N VAL A 601 25.26 -8.04 8.18
CA VAL A 601 24.05 -8.78 8.58
C VAL A 601 23.60 -9.67 7.42
N PRO A 602 23.40 -11.00 7.62
CA PRO A 602 22.93 -11.86 6.54
C PRO A 602 21.51 -11.50 6.11
N ALA A 603 21.28 -11.47 4.80
CA ALA A 603 19.95 -11.37 4.20
C ALA A 603 19.26 -12.73 4.24
N LEU A 604 17.96 -12.76 4.48
CA LEU A 604 17.19 -14.00 4.52
C LEU A 604 15.75 -13.77 4.08
N ALA A 605 15.31 -14.53 3.08
CA ALA A 605 13.92 -14.64 2.67
C ALA A 605 13.43 -16.08 2.83
N GLU A 606 12.24 -16.23 3.38
CA GLU A 606 11.55 -17.51 3.51
C GLU A 606 10.59 -17.67 2.34
N VAL A 607 10.67 -18.78 1.60
CA VAL A 607 9.86 -19.03 0.41
C VAL A 607 9.03 -20.29 0.59
N SER A 608 7.80 -20.27 0.12
CA SER A 608 6.88 -21.41 0.13
C SER A 608 6.09 -21.51 -1.18
N ILE A 609 5.68 -22.74 -1.51
CA ILE A 609 4.88 -23.06 -2.69
C ILE A 609 3.59 -23.75 -2.25
N GLY A 610 2.44 -23.33 -2.76
CA GLY A 610 1.16 -23.93 -2.43
C GLY A 610 0.11 -23.71 -3.52
N ASP A 611 -1.01 -24.38 -3.35
CA ASP A 611 -2.20 -24.12 -4.18
C ASP A 611 -3.03 -22.97 -3.62
N ARG A 612 -2.87 -22.67 -2.33
CA ARG A 612 -3.59 -21.64 -1.59
C ARG A 612 -2.63 -20.73 -0.83
N TRP A 613 -3.03 -19.50 -0.64
CA TRP A 613 -2.22 -18.55 0.13
C TRP A 613 -2.10 -18.95 1.61
N SER A 614 -3.07 -19.67 2.17
CA SER A 614 -3.01 -20.21 3.53
C SER A 614 -1.97 -21.31 3.72
N GLU A 615 -1.50 -21.96 2.65
CA GLU A 615 -0.53 -23.06 2.69
C GLU A 615 0.93 -22.56 2.68
N VAL A 616 1.13 -21.32 2.31
CA VAL A 616 2.46 -20.73 2.11
C VAL A 616 2.90 -19.81 3.26
N HIS A 617 2.14 -19.83 4.38
CA HIS A 617 2.46 -19.05 5.59
C HIS A 617 2.18 -19.85 6.85
#